data_76627bea7a43297ca0a9eb6353108c3c
#
_entry.id   76627bea7a43297ca0a9eb6353108c3c
#
_cell.length_a   1.000
_cell.length_b   1.000
_cell.length_c   1.000
_cell.angle_alpha   90.00
_cell.angle_beta   90.00
_cell.angle_gamma   90.00
#
_symmetry.space_group_name_H-M   'P 1'
#
loop_
_entity.id
_entity.type
_entity.pdbx_description
1 polymer ?
#
loop_
_entity_poly.entity_id
_entity_poly.type
_entity_poly.pdbx_seq_one_letter_code
_entity_poly.pdbx_strand_id
1 'polypeptide(L)' 'MCMTKDDLIFLIDTKKSFEFSYNGKNYNLTYDKDEKGEYIVFGQTYQGEKYKSFGEFYNNAKVENHFFREMLDVIKL' A
#
# COMPACT_ATOMS: atom_id res chain seq x y z
N MET A 1 13.87 8.25 -6.29
CA MET A 1 14.30 7.01 -5.63
C MET A 1 13.20 5.97 -5.67
N CYS A 2 13.55 4.74 -5.93
CA CYS A 2 12.59 3.65 -5.94
C CYS A 2 12.38 3.12 -4.53
N MET A 3 11.19 2.63 -4.24
CA MET A 3 10.88 2.05 -2.94
C MET A 3 11.42 0.62 -2.87
N THR A 4 12.05 0.27 -1.75
CA THR A 4 12.44 -1.11 -1.48
C THR A 4 11.44 -1.74 -0.52
N LYS A 5 11.52 -3.08 -0.34
CA LYS A 5 10.68 -3.76 0.64
C LYS A 5 10.94 -3.23 2.06
N ASP A 6 12.20 -2.96 2.39
CA ASP A 6 12.55 -2.42 3.70
C ASP A 6 11.96 -1.02 3.91
N ASP A 7 11.96 -0.19 2.87
CA ASP A 7 11.32 1.12 2.92
C ASP A 7 9.83 0.98 3.19
N LEU A 8 9.18 0.03 2.53
CA LEU A 8 7.76 -0.21 2.72
C LEU A 8 7.46 -0.67 4.15
N ILE A 9 8.25 -1.59 4.67
CA ILE A 9 8.08 -2.07 6.04
C ILE A 9 8.23 -0.91 7.02
N PHE A 10 9.22 -0.05 6.82
CA PHE A 10 9.43 1.11 7.68
C PHE A 10 8.23 2.06 7.65
N LEU A 11 7.69 2.33 6.47
CA LEU A 11 6.54 3.22 6.35
C LEU A 11 5.33 2.64 7.09
N ILE A 12 5.08 1.35 6.93
CA ILE A 12 3.94 0.69 7.57
C ILE A 12 4.13 0.59 9.07
N ASP A 13 5.33 0.27 9.55
CA ASP A 13 5.62 0.18 10.98
C ASP A 13 5.47 1.53 11.67
N THR A 14 5.77 2.62 10.98
CA THR A 14 5.65 3.96 11.53
C THR A 14 4.31 4.62 11.21
N LYS A 15 3.39 3.90 10.59
CA LYS A 15 2.04 4.38 10.24
C LYS A 15 2.07 5.62 9.37
N LYS A 16 2.98 5.66 8.42
CA LYS A 16 3.05 6.77 7.47
C LYS A 16 2.27 6.43 6.21
N SER A 17 1.40 7.34 5.80
CA SER A 17 0.64 7.18 4.57
C SER A 17 1.42 7.74 3.39
N PHE A 18 1.12 7.26 2.19
CA PHE A 18 1.73 7.81 0.99
C PHE A 18 0.79 7.63 -0.20
N GLU A 19 1.07 8.40 -1.25
CA GLU A 19 0.32 8.35 -2.48
C GLU A 19 1.28 8.23 -3.65
N PHE A 20 0.82 7.62 -4.73
CA PHE A 20 1.58 7.57 -5.97
C PHE A 20 0.63 7.47 -7.15
N SER A 21 1.14 7.78 -8.32
CA SER A 21 0.37 7.67 -9.56
C SER A 21 0.94 6.56 -10.42
N TYR A 22 0.06 5.80 -11.04
CA TYR A 22 0.45 4.76 -11.97
C TYR A 22 -0.56 4.74 -13.11
N ASN A 23 -0.06 4.86 -14.33
CA ASN A 23 -0.88 4.78 -15.54
C ASN A 23 -2.06 5.77 -15.51
N GLY A 24 -1.81 6.98 -15.00
CA GLY A 24 -2.82 8.05 -14.95
C GLY A 24 -3.80 7.94 -13.82
N LYS A 25 -3.65 6.95 -12.93
CA LYS A 25 -4.53 6.75 -11.78
C LYS A 25 -3.77 6.99 -10.48
N ASN A 26 -4.47 7.51 -9.48
CA ASN A 26 -3.88 7.78 -8.18
C ASN A 26 -4.22 6.66 -7.20
N TYR A 27 -3.18 6.17 -6.53
CA TYR A 27 -3.30 5.14 -5.50
C TYR A 27 -2.78 5.69 -4.19
N ASN A 28 -3.34 5.22 -3.09
CA ASN A 28 -2.84 5.61 -1.77
C ASN A 28 -2.79 4.44 -0.82
N LEU A 29 -1.94 4.56 0.18
CA LEU A 29 -1.86 3.63 1.29
C LEU A 29 -2.10 4.43 2.57
N THR A 30 -3.12 4.04 3.30
CA THR A 30 -3.50 4.67 4.55
C THR A 30 -3.76 3.59 5.59
N TYR A 31 -4.29 3.98 6.72
CA TYR A 31 -4.55 3.06 7.83
C TYR A 31 -5.92 3.34 8.41
N ASP A 32 -6.55 2.30 8.92
CA ASP A 32 -7.84 2.42 9.58
C ASP A 32 -7.83 1.53 10.81
N LYS A 33 -8.79 1.73 11.69
CA LYS A 33 -8.86 0.95 12.91
C LYS A 33 -10.31 0.90 13.38
N ASP A 34 -10.71 -0.27 13.86
CA ASP A 34 -12.03 -0.47 14.43
C ASP A 34 -11.93 -1.32 15.70
N GLU A 35 -13.05 -1.82 16.19
CA GLU A 35 -13.10 -2.62 17.41
C GLU A 35 -12.30 -3.91 17.29
N LYS A 36 -12.11 -4.41 16.09
CA LYS A 36 -11.41 -5.68 15.84
C LYS A 36 -9.91 -5.53 15.66
N GLY A 37 -9.42 -4.30 15.45
CA GLY A 37 -7.99 -4.06 15.31
C GLY A 37 -7.67 -3.01 14.28
N GLU A 38 -6.43 -3.02 13.83
CA GLU A 38 -5.91 -2.08 12.87
C GLU A 38 -5.80 -2.70 11.48
N TYR A 39 -5.97 -1.88 10.46
CA TYR A 39 -5.94 -2.33 9.07
C TYR A 39 -5.06 -1.43 8.23
N ILE A 40 -4.45 -2.04 7.21
CA ILE A 40 -3.80 -1.30 6.13
C ILE A 40 -4.84 -1.13 5.03
N VAL A 41 -5.03 0.10 4.55
CA VAL A 41 -5.99 0.39 3.49
C VAL A 41 -5.21 0.81 2.25
N PHE A 42 -5.33 0.06 1.18
CA PHE A 42 -4.60 0.32 -0.04
C PHE A 42 -5.48 0.16 -1.26
N GLY A 43 -5.31 1.06 -2.21
CA GLY A 43 -6.02 0.97 -3.47
C GLY A 43 -6.09 2.31 -4.17
N GLN A 44 -6.82 2.34 -5.26
CA GLN A 44 -7.09 3.57 -5.98
C GLN A 44 -7.88 4.51 -5.06
N THR A 45 -7.64 5.81 -5.19
CA THR A 45 -8.29 6.82 -4.36
C THR A 45 -9.80 6.60 -4.32
N TYR A 46 -10.35 6.53 -3.11
CA TYR A 46 -11.76 6.25 -2.81
C TYR A 46 -12.20 4.80 -3.05
N GLN A 47 -11.26 3.90 -3.36
CA GLN A 47 -11.57 2.50 -3.61
C GLN A 47 -10.60 1.57 -2.89
N GLY A 48 -10.13 1.97 -1.71
CA GLY A 48 -9.15 1.18 -0.97
C GLY A 48 -9.75 -0.10 -0.38
N GLU A 49 -8.95 -1.15 -0.33
CA GLU A 49 -9.29 -2.40 0.35
C GLU A 49 -8.54 -2.51 1.65
N LYS A 50 -9.16 -3.14 2.64
CA LYS A 50 -8.58 -3.31 3.96
C LYS A 50 -7.83 -4.62 4.07
N TYR A 51 -6.63 -4.57 4.64
CA TYR A 51 -5.81 -5.74 4.89
C TYR A 51 -5.47 -5.78 6.38
N LYS A 52 -5.54 -6.95 6.98
CA LYS A 52 -5.38 -7.11 8.43
C LYS A 52 -3.94 -7.10 8.89
N SER A 53 -3.01 -7.37 8.01
CA SER A 53 -1.60 -7.43 8.36
C SER A 53 -0.73 -7.04 7.17
N PHE A 54 0.55 -6.78 7.45
CA PHE A 54 1.51 -6.51 6.40
C PHE A 54 1.61 -7.69 5.42
N GLY A 55 1.65 -8.90 5.95
CA GLY A 55 1.74 -10.09 5.10
C GLY A 55 0.56 -10.23 4.16
N GLU A 56 -0.65 -10.01 4.66
CA GLU A 56 -1.85 -10.07 3.83
C GLU A 56 -1.81 -8.99 2.74
N PHE A 57 -1.44 -7.77 3.11
CA PHE A 57 -1.30 -6.68 2.16
C PHE A 57 -0.24 -7.00 1.11
N TYR A 58 0.95 -7.40 1.56
CA TYR A 58 2.09 -7.61 0.68
C TYR A 58 1.84 -8.72 -0.34
N ASN A 59 1.10 -9.75 0.05
CA ASN A 59 0.84 -10.90 -0.80
C ASN A 59 -0.40 -10.73 -1.69
N ASN A 60 -1.30 -9.81 -1.38
CA ASN A 60 -2.58 -9.72 -2.09
C ASN A 60 -2.83 -8.38 -2.77
N ALA A 61 -2.20 -7.30 -2.34
CA ALA A 61 -2.47 -5.99 -2.93
C ALA A 61 -2.02 -5.93 -4.38
N LYS A 62 -2.85 -5.33 -5.21
CA LYS A 62 -2.58 -5.22 -6.65
C LYS A 62 -2.79 -3.79 -7.13
N VAL A 63 -1.98 -3.43 -8.13
CA VAL A 63 -2.15 -2.19 -8.89
C VAL A 63 -2.44 -2.64 -10.31
N GLU A 64 -3.69 -2.48 -10.74
CA GLU A 64 -4.21 -3.05 -11.98
C GLU A 64 -4.05 -4.57 -11.96
N ASN A 65 -3.29 -5.16 -12.87
CA ASN A 65 -3.09 -6.61 -12.93
C ASN A 65 -1.76 -7.05 -12.33
N HIS A 66 -1.06 -6.16 -11.64
CA HIS A 66 0.25 -6.44 -11.08
C HIS A 66 0.20 -6.44 -9.56
N PHE A 67 0.90 -7.38 -8.94
CA PHE A 67 1.05 -7.33 -7.49
C PHE A 67 1.85 -6.09 -7.09
N PHE A 68 1.40 -5.42 -6.05
CA PHE A 68 2.08 -4.23 -5.55
C PHE A 68 3.56 -4.51 -5.26
N ARG A 69 3.86 -5.67 -4.67
CA ARG A 69 5.24 -6.04 -4.33
C ARG A 69 6.17 -6.12 -5.54
N GLU A 70 5.60 -6.34 -6.73
CA GLU A 70 6.38 -6.41 -7.96
C GLU A 70 6.63 -5.05 -8.58
N MET A 71 5.99 -4.02 -8.04
CA MET A 71 6.04 -2.68 -8.59
C MET A 71 6.83 -1.70 -7.74
N LEU A 72 7.53 -2.18 -6.71
CA LEU A 72 8.24 -1.29 -5.79
C LEU A 72 9.30 -0.45 -6.49
N ASP A 73 9.97 -1.01 -7.49
CA ASP A 73 11.02 -0.30 -8.22
C ASP A 73 10.48 0.72 -9.21
N VAL A 74 9.18 0.74 -9.51
CA VAL A 74 8.60 1.77 -10.38
C VAL A 74 7.84 2.83 -9.58
N ILE A 75 7.65 2.62 -8.29
CA ILE A 75 6.97 3.58 -7.43
C ILE A 75 7.97 4.62 -6.94
N LYS A 76 7.67 5.87 -7.20
CA LYS A 76 8.51 6.99 -6.77
C LYS A 76 7.78 7.79 -5.71
N LEU A 77 8.45 7.98 -4.62
CA LEU A 77 7.92 8.77 -3.50
C LEU A 77 8.51 10.17 -3.49
#